data_8ad39fe6ccc62aa3be390a933c15897b
#
_entry.id   8ad39fe6ccc62aa3be390a933c15897b
#
_cell.length_a   1.000
_cell.length_b   1.000
_cell.length_c   1.000
_cell.angle_alpha   90.00
_cell.angle_beta   90.00
_cell.angle_gamma   90.00
#
_symmetry.space_group_name_H-M   'P 1'
#
loop_
_entity.id
_entity.type
_entity.pdbx_description
1 polymer ?
#
loop_
_entity_poly.entity_id
_entity_poly.type
_entity_poly.pdbx_seq_one_letter_code
_entity_poly.pdbx_strand_id
1 'polypeptide(L)'
;KLQMTRDQALEKAIEAVEYGKSRGLQVEFSAEDASRTDREFLKKVFGEVAKAGADRVNIPDTVGYSTPEYMAEITRDAVDVTKLPVSVHCHNDFGLAVANSLAGIHAGAACAHVTINGIGERAGNASLEELSMALKCLQHDQKYETNIKSELIYETSRFISKTVGITVQPNKAIVGANAFGHESGIHTHGVLNNPLTYEPISPELVGRKRWLQVGKHAGVHGMNAMLAEYGVKPTEEQSTQILDKVKIIGDQGKQLTDVELLSIASEVMGEKDLKRIVQLTGFSVSTGIGTMPYAFVKLNIDGEDHVGTDYGAGPVDAALNAIQKITGKLSEIRIKDYGLASISGGSNALCEVTVKVEDALGNKVSAKSVGEDIVTTSVKAVIDAINRIMLKKMLNEKQVN
;
A
#
# COMPACT_ATOMS: atom_id res chain seq x y z
N LYS A 1 35.73 9.16 13.14
CA LYS A 1 35.72 8.59 11.79
C LYS A 1 36.90 9.05 10.98
N LEU A 2 37.09 10.35 10.78
CA LEU A 2 38.22 10.90 10.00
C LEU A 2 39.45 11.30 10.84
N GLN A 3 39.36 11.24 12.17
CA GLN A 3 40.42 11.62 13.11
C GLN A 3 40.98 13.04 12.85
N MET A 4 40.13 13.99 12.53
CA MET A 4 40.40 15.39 12.25
C MET A 4 39.98 16.28 13.41
N THR A 5 40.69 17.41 13.58
CA THR A 5 40.21 18.50 14.44
C THR A 5 39.01 19.22 13.79
N ARG A 6 38.26 19.98 14.57
CA ARG A 6 37.16 20.79 14.05
C ARG A 6 37.62 21.79 12.97
N ASP A 7 38.76 22.40 13.17
CA ASP A 7 39.31 23.38 12.21
C ASP A 7 39.77 22.69 10.91
N GLN A 8 40.39 21.52 10.99
CA GLN A 8 40.74 20.73 9.79
C GLN A 8 39.49 20.26 9.03
N ALA A 9 38.41 19.88 9.72
CA ALA A 9 37.17 19.51 9.09
C ALA A 9 36.49 20.71 8.39
N LEU A 10 36.54 21.88 9.02
CA LEU A 10 36.04 23.12 8.43
C LEU A 10 36.81 23.52 7.17
N GLU A 11 38.14 23.51 7.24
CA GLU A 11 39.02 23.78 6.09
C GLU A 11 38.71 22.86 4.89
N LYS A 12 38.56 21.57 5.15
CA LYS A 12 38.20 20.59 4.12
C LYS A 12 36.80 20.84 3.54
N ALA A 13 35.85 21.27 4.34
CA ALA A 13 34.53 21.63 3.88
C ALA A 13 34.57 22.82 2.91
N ILE A 14 35.30 23.85 3.28
CA ILE A 14 35.52 25.05 2.43
C ILE A 14 36.20 24.67 1.11
N GLU A 15 37.33 23.95 1.17
CA GLU A 15 38.07 23.48 -0.02
C GLU A 15 37.16 22.67 -0.97
N ALA A 16 36.30 21.79 -0.43
CA ALA A 16 35.41 20.96 -1.24
C ALA A 16 34.35 21.80 -1.95
N VAL A 17 33.74 22.79 -1.26
CA VAL A 17 32.76 23.71 -1.84
C VAL A 17 33.40 24.56 -2.93
N GLU A 18 34.56 25.20 -2.66
CA GLU A 18 35.29 26.01 -3.63
C GLU A 18 35.69 25.19 -4.86
N TYR A 19 36.17 23.97 -4.66
CA TYR A 19 36.47 23.06 -5.77
C TYR A 19 35.27 22.77 -6.64
N GLY A 20 34.11 22.41 -6.04
CA GLY A 20 32.86 22.19 -6.78
C GLY A 20 32.43 23.42 -7.57
N LYS A 21 32.51 24.59 -6.95
CA LYS A 21 32.18 25.87 -7.61
C LYS A 21 33.13 26.22 -8.74
N SER A 22 34.44 25.94 -8.56
CA SER A 22 35.43 26.16 -9.64
C SER A 22 35.20 25.32 -10.89
N ARG A 23 34.41 24.22 -10.75
CA ARG A 23 33.98 23.36 -11.86
C ARG A 23 32.64 23.76 -12.47
N GLY A 24 32.06 24.87 -12.03
CA GLY A 24 30.76 25.38 -12.52
C GLY A 24 29.56 24.60 -12.01
N LEU A 25 29.70 23.80 -10.94
CA LEU A 25 28.62 23.02 -10.37
C LEU A 25 27.72 23.87 -9.45
N GLN A 26 26.45 23.49 -9.35
CA GLN A 26 25.63 23.85 -8.19
C GLN A 26 26.01 22.93 -7.03
N VAL A 27 26.31 23.52 -5.87
CA VAL A 27 26.83 22.82 -4.71
C VAL A 27 25.84 22.89 -3.56
N GLU A 28 25.35 21.73 -3.12
CA GLU A 28 24.69 21.58 -1.83
C GLU A 28 25.71 20.95 -0.85
N PHE A 29 25.97 21.67 0.25
CA PHE A 29 26.83 21.14 1.32
C PHE A 29 26.01 20.45 2.40
N SER A 30 26.34 19.18 2.68
CA SER A 30 25.69 18.39 3.75
C SER A 30 26.62 18.24 4.94
N ALA A 31 26.21 18.76 6.12
CA ALA A 31 26.94 18.59 7.36
C ALA A 31 26.58 17.25 8.01
N GLU A 32 27.28 16.14 7.66
CA GLU A 32 27.03 14.81 8.23
C GLU A 32 26.93 14.87 9.77
N ASP A 33 25.89 14.27 10.35
CA ASP A 33 25.62 14.22 11.79
C ASP A 33 25.33 15.61 12.42
N ALA A 34 24.64 16.46 11.65
CA ALA A 34 24.29 17.83 12.09
C ALA A 34 23.51 17.83 13.41
N SER A 35 22.57 16.92 13.59
CA SER A 35 21.70 16.87 14.78
C SER A 35 22.45 16.57 16.08
N ARG A 36 23.63 15.95 16.03
CA ARG A 36 24.48 15.68 17.21
C ARG A 36 25.72 16.55 17.28
N THR A 37 25.92 17.41 16.29
CA THR A 37 27.06 18.34 16.27
C THR A 37 26.79 19.51 17.22
N ASP A 38 27.86 20.01 17.86
CA ASP A 38 27.82 21.24 18.65
C ASP A 38 27.20 22.38 17.84
N ARG A 39 26.16 23.01 18.37
CA ARG A 39 25.31 23.97 17.63
C ARG A 39 26.08 25.20 17.14
N GLU A 40 27.00 25.73 17.95
CA GLU A 40 27.80 26.90 17.55
C GLU A 40 28.82 26.54 16.48
N PHE A 41 29.40 25.33 16.57
CA PHE A 41 30.28 24.84 15.52
C PHE A 41 29.53 24.59 14.21
N LEU A 42 28.31 24.02 14.26
CA LEU A 42 27.46 23.82 13.08
C LEU A 42 27.13 25.14 12.38
N LYS A 43 26.76 26.19 13.14
CA LYS A 43 26.56 27.55 12.61
C LYS A 43 27.82 28.10 11.94
N LYS A 44 28.98 27.93 12.57
CA LYS A 44 30.25 28.33 11.99
C LYS A 44 30.51 27.65 10.65
N VAL A 45 30.32 26.33 10.59
CA VAL A 45 30.51 25.54 9.35
C VAL A 45 29.56 26.05 8.26
N PHE A 46 28.28 26.17 8.55
CA PHE A 46 27.30 26.65 7.55
C PHE A 46 27.62 28.07 7.06
N GLY A 47 28.01 28.96 7.96
CA GLY A 47 28.39 30.33 7.59
C GLY A 47 29.62 30.38 6.67
N GLU A 48 30.64 29.56 6.95
CA GLU A 48 31.86 29.55 6.15
C GLU A 48 31.66 28.85 4.78
N VAL A 49 30.92 27.75 4.71
CA VAL A 49 30.63 27.12 3.40
C VAL A 49 29.71 27.98 2.54
N ALA A 50 28.82 28.78 3.13
CA ALA A 50 28.04 29.77 2.40
C ALA A 50 28.93 30.86 1.78
N LYS A 51 29.94 31.37 2.53
CA LYS A 51 30.93 32.33 2.01
C LYS A 51 31.81 31.71 0.91
N ALA A 52 32.12 30.41 1.01
CA ALA A 52 32.85 29.66 -0.02
C ALA A 52 32.06 29.45 -1.31
N GLY A 53 30.78 29.82 -1.33
CA GLY A 53 29.93 29.82 -2.51
C GLY A 53 28.96 28.65 -2.63
N ALA A 54 28.67 27.92 -1.55
CA ALA A 54 27.60 26.92 -1.57
C ALA A 54 26.28 27.54 -2.04
N ASP A 55 25.51 26.85 -2.86
CA ASP A 55 24.21 27.31 -3.34
C ASP A 55 23.09 26.90 -2.37
N ARG A 56 23.32 25.85 -1.56
CA ARG A 56 22.39 25.31 -0.58
C ARG A 56 23.17 24.62 0.54
N VAL A 57 22.59 24.56 1.72
CA VAL A 57 23.10 23.73 2.82
C VAL A 57 22.03 22.72 3.24
N ASN A 58 22.48 21.55 3.66
CA ASN A 58 21.62 20.45 4.09
C ASN A 58 21.92 20.08 5.55
N ILE A 59 20.87 19.81 6.31
CA ILE A 59 20.90 19.38 7.70
C ILE A 59 20.54 17.89 7.77
N PRO A 60 21.53 16.96 7.77
CA PRO A 60 21.25 15.56 7.96
C PRO A 60 21.05 15.21 9.44
N ASP A 61 19.92 14.64 9.77
CA ASP A 61 19.70 13.87 10.98
C ASP A 61 20.16 12.43 10.72
N THR A 62 21.45 12.25 10.65
CA THR A 62 22.13 11.06 10.11
C THR A 62 21.75 9.76 10.80
N VAL A 63 21.43 9.80 12.10
CA VAL A 63 21.05 8.63 12.89
C VAL A 63 19.63 8.73 13.46
N GLY A 64 18.83 9.63 12.92
CA GLY A 64 17.43 9.80 13.33
C GLY A 64 17.26 10.19 14.81
N TYR A 65 18.18 11.00 15.35
CA TYR A 65 18.25 11.33 16.78
C TYR A 65 17.49 12.61 17.16
N SER A 66 17.12 13.42 16.17
CA SER A 66 16.48 14.71 16.39
C SER A 66 15.00 14.58 16.81
N THR A 67 14.54 15.54 17.60
CA THR A 67 13.10 15.80 17.79
C THR A 67 12.64 16.88 16.82
N PRO A 68 11.32 17.01 16.57
CA PRO A 68 10.80 18.07 15.70
C PRO A 68 11.19 19.49 16.16
N GLU A 69 11.16 19.74 17.46
CA GLU A 69 11.52 21.04 18.05
C GLU A 69 12.98 21.37 17.77
N TYR A 70 13.87 20.40 18.01
CA TYR A 70 15.31 20.60 17.80
C TYR A 70 15.65 20.73 16.31
N MET A 71 15.01 19.95 15.44
CA MET A 71 15.15 20.11 13.98
C MET A 71 14.71 21.50 13.53
N ALA A 72 13.61 22.02 14.06
CA ALA A 72 13.17 23.37 13.76
C ALA A 72 14.16 24.45 14.23
N GLU A 73 14.78 24.26 15.40
CA GLU A 73 15.79 25.19 15.93
C GLU A 73 17.03 25.25 15.04
N ILE A 74 17.64 24.10 14.72
CA ILE A 74 18.86 24.06 13.90
C ILE A 74 18.60 24.49 12.47
N THR A 75 17.37 24.31 11.98
CA THR A 75 16.96 24.82 10.67
C THR A 75 16.88 26.34 10.64
N ARG A 76 16.26 26.97 11.66
CA ARG A 76 16.27 28.45 11.78
C ARG A 76 17.68 29.00 11.84
N ASP A 77 18.55 28.37 12.64
CA ASP A 77 19.97 28.78 12.71
C ASP A 77 20.65 28.73 11.34
N ALA A 78 20.45 27.64 10.58
CA ALA A 78 21.03 27.50 9.26
C ALA A 78 20.50 28.57 8.27
N VAL A 79 19.19 28.80 8.26
CA VAL A 79 18.55 29.86 7.44
C VAL A 79 19.11 31.23 7.81
N ASP A 80 19.22 31.54 9.12
CA ASP A 80 19.66 32.83 9.59
C ASP A 80 21.13 33.11 9.30
N VAL A 81 21.98 32.11 9.47
CA VAL A 81 23.43 32.27 9.27
C VAL A 81 23.82 32.29 7.80
N THR A 82 23.15 31.48 6.96
CA THR A 82 23.57 31.35 5.56
C THR A 82 22.83 32.28 4.61
N LYS A 83 21.55 32.59 4.89
CA LYS A 83 20.61 33.21 3.96
C LYS A 83 20.45 32.45 2.63
N LEU A 84 20.88 31.19 2.59
CA LEU A 84 20.73 30.28 1.47
C LEU A 84 19.47 29.41 1.64
N PRO A 85 19.00 28.77 0.57
CA PRO A 85 18.06 27.67 0.70
C PRO A 85 18.63 26.56 1.60
N VAL A 86 17.82 26.06 2.52
CA VAL A 86 18.19 24.98 3.45
C VAL A 86 17.41 23.72 3.09
N SER A 87 18.10 22.59 3.06
CA SER A 87 17.47 21.26 2.97
C SER A 87 17.51 20.57 4.33
N VAL A 88 16.56 19.68 4.56
CA VAL A 88 16.56 18.74 5.69
C VAL A 88 16.58 17.30 5.17
N HIS A 89 17.33 16.43 5.85
CA HIS A 89 17.47 15.01 5.49
C HIS A 89 17.35 14.16 6.75
N CYS A 90 16.19 13.56 6.98
CA CYS A 90 15.88 12.91 8.23
C CYS A 90 15.79 11.40 8.09
N HIS A 91 16.55 10.66 8.94
CA HIS A 91 16.41 9.22 9.12
C HIS A 91 15.32 8.88 10.13
N ASN A 92 14.81 7.64 10.06
CA ASN A 92 13.57 7.23 10.72
C ASN A 92 13.78 6.28 11.91
N ASP A 93 14.95 6.31 12.54
CA ASP A 93 15.33 5.35 13.58
C ASP A 93 14.38 5.36 14.80
N PHE A 94 13.82 6.50 15.15
CA PHE A 94 12.78 6.65 16.16
C PHE A 94 11.37 6.89 15.60
N GLY A 95 11.16 6.73 14.28
CA GLY A 95 9.85 6.97 13.66
C GLY A 95 9.50 8.45 13.48
N LEU A 96 10.47 9.37 13.62
CA LEU A 96 10.23 10.82 13.58
C LEU A 96 10.64 11.50 12.28
N ALA A 97 11.12 10.79 11.29
CA ALA A 97 11.68 11.40 10.07
C ALA A 97 10.72 12.35 9.36
N VAL A 98 9.46 11.98 9.20
CA VAL A 98 8.43 12.83 8.57
C VAL A 98 8.12 14.03 9.43
N ALA A 99 7.96 13.83 10.75
CA ALA A 99 7.69 14.92 11.69
C ALA A 99 8.85 15.93 11.75
N ASN A 100 10.10 15.44 11.77
CA ASN A 100 11.29 16.28 11.74
C ASN A 100 11.40 17.05 10.42
N SER A 101 11.14 16.41 9.28
CA SER A 101 11.14 17.08 7.96
C SER A 101 10.08 18.15 7.87
N LEU A 102 8.87 17.89 8.36
CA LEU A 102 7.79 18.87 8.42
C LEU A 102 8.17 20.05 9.31
N ALA A 103 8.73 19.80 10.50
CA ALA A 103 9.20 20.83 11.43
C ALA A 103 10.32 21.70 10.79
N GLY A 104 11.24 21.09 10.05
CA GLY A 104 12.26 21.80 9.29
C GLY A 104 11.66 22.71 8.23
N ILE A 105 10.67 22.24 7.45
CA ILE A 105 9.97 23.06 6.46
C ILE A 105 9.25 24.23 7.14
N HIS A 106 8.55 23.99 8.24
CA HIS A 106 7.89 25.05 9.02
C HIS A 106 8.89 26.08 9.58
N ALA A 107 10.12 25.65 9.83
CA ALA A 107 11.20 26.52 10.31
C ALA A 107 11.95 27.29 9.20
N GLY A 108 11.58 27.10 7.93
CA GLY A 108 12.12 27.82 6.78
C GLY A 108 12.99 26.97 5.84
N ALA A 109 13.07 25.65 6.00
CA ALA A 109 13.72 24.81 4.99
C ALA A 109 12.95 24.88 3.67
N ALA A 110 13.69 25.04 2.57
CA ALA A 110 13.15 25.10 1.21
C ALA A 110 13.00 23.72 0.55
N CYS A 111 13.65 22.70 1.12
CA CYS A 111 13.67 21.34 0.56
C CYS A 111 13.70 20.30 1.67
N ALA A 112 13.04 19.16 1.43
CA ALA A 112 13.21 17.97 2.24
C ALA A 112 13.63 16.81 1.34
N HIS A 113 14.67 16.08 1.75
CA HIS A 113 15.09 14.84 1.09
C HIS A 113 14.19 13.71 1.57
N VAL A 114 13.52 13.08 0.66
CA VAL A 114 12.54 12.02 0.94
C VAL A 114 12.74 10.83 0.03
N THR A 115 12.23 9.68 0.44
CA THR A 115 12.24 8.47 -0.37
C THR A 115 10.85 7.87 -0.46
N ILE A 116 10.56 7.21 -1.58
CA ILE A 116 9.28 6.50 -1.73
C ILE A 116 9.26 5.31 -0.77
N ASN A 117 8.15 5.14 -0.04
CA ASN A 117 7.97 4.17 1.03
C ASN A 117 8.90 4.37 2.25
N GLY A 118 9.64 5.46 2.31
CA GLY A 118 10.64 5.69 3.35
C GLY A 118 11.84 4.76 3.27
N ILE A 119 12.11 4.14 2.11
CA ILE A 119 13.23 3.21 1.92
C ILE A 119 14.54 3.93 2.14
N GLY A 120 15.47 3.33 2.90
CA GLY A 120 16.78 3.88 3.20
C GLY A 120 17.55 3.00 4.15
N GLU A 121 18.69 3.51 4.64
CA GLU A 121 19.50 2.79 5.61
C GLU A 121 18.78 2.58 6.94
N ARG A 122 19.03 1.46 7.59
CA ARG A 122 18.46 1.05 8.89
C ARG A 122 16.93 1.06 8.88
N ALA A 123 16.28 2.03 9.58
CA ALA A 123 14.83 2.20 9.60
C ALA A 123 14.30 3.08 8.45
N GLY A 124 15.18 3.52 7.55
CA GLY A 124 14.83 4.31 6.38
C GLY A 124 14.87 5.82 6.59
N ASN A 125 14.26 6.56 5.68
CA ASN A 125 14.20 8.01 5.61
C ASN A 125 12.77 8.54 5.75
N ALA A 126 12.61 9.86 5.71
CA ALA A 126 11.30 10.47 5.58
C ALA A 126 10.60 9.99 4.30
N SER A 127 9.35 9.55 4.46
CA SER A 127 8.54 8.99 3.39
C SER A 127 7.92 10.12 2.54
N LEU A 128 8.10 10.05 1.21
CA LEU A 128 7.56 11.04 0.28
C LEU A 128 6.04 11.13 0.39
N GLU A 129 5.36 10.00 0.39
CA GLU A 129 3.90 9.91 0.45
C GLU A 129 3.34 10.54 1.73
N GLU A 130 3.98 10.32 2.86
CA GLU A 130 3.53 10.83 4.15
C GLU A 130 3.80 12.34 4.28
N LEU A 131 5.01 12.80 3.92
CA LEU A 131 5.36 14.21 4.00
C LEU A 131 4.54 15.05 3.00
N SER A 132 4.39 14.58 1.75
CA SER A 132 3.63 15.32 0.74
C SER A 132 2.16 15.45 1.11
N MET A 133 1.56 14.40 1.67
CA MET A 133 0.16 14.46 2.11
C MET A 133 -0.01 15.28 3.40
N ALA A 134 0.97 15.25 4.32
CA ALA A 134 0.96 16.14 5.48
C ALA A 134 1.01 17.61 5.05
N LEU A 135 1.90 18.00 4.14
CA LEU A 135 2.00 19.35 3.59
C LEU A 135 0.72 19.77 2.86
N LYS A 136 0.08 18.84 2.13
CA LYS A 136 -1.14 19.12 1.37
C LYS A 136 -2.38 19.26 2.25
N CYS A 137 -2.50 18.47 3.32
CA CYS A 137 -3.75 18.31 4.06
C CYS A 137 -3.74 18.87 5.48
N LEU A 138 -2.57 18.95 6.16
CA LEU A 138 -2.46 19.44 7.52
C LEU A 138 -2.08 20.94 7.56
N GLN A 139 -2.91 21.77 6.91
CA GLN A 139 -2.65 23.21 6.75
C GLN A 139 -3.36 24.01 7.87
N HIS A 140 -2.88 23.89 9.12
CA HIS A 140 -3.48 24.64 10.23
C HIS A 140 -3.16 26.14 10.16
N ASP A 141 -1.88 26.49 10.10
CA ASP A 141 -1.42 27.88 10.17
C ASP A 141 -0.63 28.34 8.94
N GLN A 142 -0.10 27.42 8.17
CA GLN A 142 0.72 27.71 6.98
C GLN A 142 0.19 26.92 5.79
N LYS A 143 0.07 27.61 4.65
CA LYS A 143 -0.34 26.98 3.40
C LYS A 143 0.89 26.62 2.59
N TYR A 144 1.02 25.33 2.29
CA TYR A 144 2.04 24.81 1.38
C TYR A 144 1.38 24.33 0.10
N GLU A 145 2.04 24.58 -1.00
CA GLU A 145 1.67 24.03 -2.30
C GLU A 145 2.69 22.98 -2.71
N THR A 146 2.21 21.90 -3.30
CA THR A 146 3.06 20.84 -3.86
C THR A 146 2.59 20.49 -5.26
N ASN A 147 3.53 20.32 -6.19
CA ASN A 147 3.26 19.89 -7.55
C ASN A 147 3.25 18.36 -7.68
N ILE A 148 3.36 17.61 -6.56
CA ILE A 148 3.28 16.16 -6.56
C ILE A 148 1.87 15.73 -6.94
N LYS A 149 1.77 14.91 -7.99
CA LYS A 149 0.53 14.27 -8.43
C LYS A 149 0.15 13.19 -7.43
N SER A 150 -0.56 13.61 -6.37
CA SER A 150 -0.87 12.74 -5.24
C SER A 150 -1.68 11.51 -5.63
N GLU A 151 -2.49 11.57 -6.68
CA GLU A 151 -3.26 10.46 -7.25
C GLU A 151 -2.39 9.30 -7.78
N LEU A 152 -1.10 9.53 -8.02
CA LEU A 152 -0.13 8.52 -8.45
C LEU A 152 0.66 7.90 -7.28
N ILE A 153 0.50 8.39 -6.07
CA ILE A 153 1.29 7.98 -4.90
C ILE A 153 1.18 6.47 -4.66
N TYR A 154 -0.03 5.92 -4.64
CA TYR A 154 -0.22 4.49 -4.36
C TYR A 154 0.39 3.60 -5.46
N GLU A 155 0.20 3.96 -6.71
CA GLU A 155 0.76 3.21 -7.84
C GLU A 155 2.29 3.24 -7.82
N THR A 156 2.88 4.42 -7.57
CA THR A 156 4.34 4.60 -7.45
C THR A 156 4.90 3.79 -6.28
N SER A 157 4.25 3.83 -5.12
CA SER A 157 4.62 3.03 -3.96
C SER A 157 4.66 1.53 -4.29
N ARG A 158 3.63 1.03 -4.97
CA ARG A 158 3.54 -0.38 -5.39
C ARG A 158 4.59 -0.75 -6.43
N PHE A 159 4.84 0.13 -7.40
CA PHE A 159 5.86 -0.06 -8.43
C PHE A 159 7.24 -0.20 -7.79
N ILE A 160 7.64 0.72 -6.92
CA ILE A 160 8.94 0.68 -6.25
C ILE A 160 9.04 -0.57 -5.36
N SER A 161 8.02 -0.87 -4.56
CA SER A 161 7.99 -2.07 -3.70
C SER A 161 8.28 -3.35 -4.50
N LYS A 162 7.66 -3.51 -5.66
CA LYS A 162 7.89 -4.66 -6.56
C LYS A 162 9.30 -4.64 -7.16
N THR A 163 9.77 -3.48 -7.60
CA THR A 163 11.08 -3.34 -8.27
C THR A 163 12.24 -3.66 -7.34
N VAL A 164 12.17 -3.21 -6.08
CA VAL A 164 13.25 -3.42 -5.10
C VAL A 164 13.04 -4.67 -4.22
N GLY A 165 11.89 -5.34 -4.31
CA GLY A 165 11.58 -6.51 -3.50
C GLY A 165 11.29 -6.23 -2.02
N ILE A 166 11.08 -4.96 -1.62
CA ILE A 166 10.78 -4.57 -0.24
C ILE A 166 9.27 -4.37 -0.11
N THR A 167 8.62 -5.20 0.71
CA THR A 167 7.17 -5.13 0.94
C THR A 167 6.79 -3.92 1.79
N VAL A 168 5.74 -3.21 1.39
CA VAL A 168 5.14 -2.15 2.21
C VAL A 168 4.37 -2.77 3.36
N GLN A 169 4.62 -2.32 4.59
CA GLN A 169 3.90 -2.79 5.77
C GLN A 169 2.38 -2.53 5.61
N PRO A 170 1.51 -3.48 5.99
CA PRO A 170 0.06 -3.31 5.83
C PRO A 170 -0.51 -2.07 6.53
N ASN A 171 0.04 -1.71 7.68
CA ASN A 171 -0.36 -0.55 8.49
C ASN A 171 0.41 0.75 8.17
N LYS A 172 1.26 0.76 7.11
CA LYS A 172 1.96 1.98 6.72
C LYS A 172 0.96 3.08 6.35
N ALA A 173 1.19 4.28 6.85
CA ALA A 173 0.35 5.43 6.54
C ALA A 173 0.25 5.66 5.02
N ILE A 174 -0.88 6.15 4.55
CA ILE A 174 -1.20 6.51 3.16
C ILE A 174 -1.23 5.31 2.19
N VAL A 175 -0.19 4.47 2.14
CA VAL A 175 -0.02 3.44 1.10
C VAL A 175 -0.14 2.01 1.58
N GLY A 176 -0.19 1.78 2.88
CA GLY A 176 -0.33 0.44 3.46
C GLY A 176 -1.66 -0.21 3.07
N ALA A 177 -1.70 -1.54 3.04
CA ALA A 177 -2.92 -2.27 2.65
C ALA A 177 -4.13 -1.91 3.52
N ASN A 178 -3.92 -1.70 4.82
CA ASN A 178 -4.97 -1.37 5.78
C ASN A 178 -5.39 0.11 5.79
N ALA A 179 -4.60 1.00 5.16
CA ALA A 179 -5.01 2.40 5.05
C ALA A 179 -6.34 2.50 4.29
N PHE A 180 -7.29 3.27 4.79
CA PHE A 180 -8.67 3.41 4.29
C PHE A 180 -9.54 2.14 4.36
N GLY A 181 -9.17 1.19 5.22
CA GLY A 181 -9.96 0.01 5.52
C GLY A 181 -10.74 0.19 6.82
N HIS A 182 -12.03 -0.15 6.83
CA HIS A 182 -12.88 -0.06 8.00
C HIS A 182 -13.57 -1.40 8.27
N GLU A 183 -13.45 -1.93 9.49
CA GLU A 183 -14.09 -3.16 9.94
C GLU A 183 -15.14 -2.89 11.01
N SER A 184 -14.85 -2.01 11.97
CA SER A 184 -15.75 -1.70 13.09
C SER A 184 -17.09 -1.17 12.62
N GLY A 185 -18.19 -1.70 13.16
CA GLY A 185 -19.56 -1.30 12.81
C GLY A 185 -19.83 0.21 13.01
N ILE A 186 -19.24 0.83 14.04
CA ILE A 186 -19.37 2.29 14.27
C ILE A 186 -18.65 3.07 13.19
N HIS A 187 -17.42 2.64 12.83
CA HIS A 187 -16.63 3.31 11.80
C HIS A 187 -17.30 3.17 10.42
N THR A 188 -17.72 1.96 10.06
CA THR A 188 -18.37 1.73 8.76
C THR A 188 -19.68 2.51 8.63
N HIS A 189 -20.49 2.56 9.69
CA HIS A 189 -21.70 3.39 9.68
C HIS A 189 -21.39 4.89 9.54
N GLY A 190 -20.40 5.39 10.28
CA GLY A 190 -19.96 6.78 10.21
C GLY A 190 -19.48 7.15 8.80
N VAL A 191 -18.57 6.35 8.24
CA VAL A 191 -17.98 6.57 6.91
C VAL A 191 -18.99 6.50 5.78
N LEU A 192 -19.98 5.59 5.88
CA LEU A 192 -21.07 5.48 4.88
C LEU A 192 -21.97 6.72 4.87
N ASN A 193 -22.19 7.34 6.03
CA ASN A 193 -22.99 8.57 6.13
C ASN A 193 -22.18 9.81 5.77
N ASN A 194 -20.95 9.91 6.30
CA ASN A 194 -20.04 10.99 6.02
C ASN A 194 -18.58 10.48 6.18
N PRO A 195 -17.83 10.33 5.08
CA PRO A 195 -16.44 9.87 5.13
C PRO A 195 -15.53 10.64 6.10
N LEU A 196 -15.72 11.95 6.22
CA LEU A 196 -14.92 12.81 7.10
C LEU A 196 -15.03 12.48 8.60
N THR A 197 -15.95 11.61 9.01
CA THR A 197 -16.07 11.18 10.42
C THR A 197 -14.87 10.33 10.86
N TYR A 198 -14.28 9.57 9.96
CA TYR A 198 -13.17 8.65 10.26
C TYR A 198 -12.04 8.64 9.23
N GLU A 199 -12.15 9.46 8.18
CA GLU A 199 -11.11 9.59 7.17
C GLU A 199 -10.61 11.05 7.14
N PRO A 200 -9.33 11.28 7.48
CA PRO A 200 -8.76 12.63 7.42
C PRO A 200 -8.56 13.12 5.98
N ILE A 201 -8.48 12.20 5.03
CA ILE A 201 -8.35 12.46 3.60
C ILE A 201 -9.16 11.43 2.80
N SER A 202 -9.64 11.83 1.62
CA SER A 202 -10.28 10.90 0.68
C SER A 202 -9.24 9.95 0.08
N PRO A 203 -9.54 8.63 0.01
CA PRO A 203 -8.64 7.64 -0.61
C PRO A 203 -8.26 7.98 -2.06
N GLU A 204 -9.17 8.59 -2.80
CA GLU A 204 -9.00 8.97 -4.21
C GLU A 204 -7.85 9.98 -4.39
N LEU A 205 -7.60 10.83 -3.38
CA LEU A 205 -6.48 11.78 -3.40
C LEU A 205 -5.11 11.13 -3.57
N VAL A 206 -5.00 9.85 -3.20
CA VAL A 206 -3.76 9.08 -3.29
C VAL A 206 -3.86 7.90 -4.25
N GLY A 207 -4.88 7.88 -5.10
CA GLY A 207 -5.11 6.83 -6.10
C GLY A 207 -5.62 5.52 -5.52
N ARG A 208 -6.29 5.57 -4.36
CA ARG A 208 -6.90 4.40 -3.70
C ARG A 208 -8.41 4.46 -3.73
N LYS A 209 -9.01 3.37 -3.26
CA LYS A 209 -10.45 3.28 -2.96
C LYS A 209 -10.62 2.86 -1.52
N ARG A 210 -11.68 3.35 -0.88
CA ARG A 210 -12.15 2.84 0.40
C ARG A 210 -12.53 1.38 0.24
N TRP A 211 -12.29 0.60 1.28
CA TRP A 211 -12.78 -0.75 1.35
C TRP A 211 -13.33 -1.04 2.74
N LEU A 212 -14.39 -1.82 2.76
CA LEU A 212 -15.02 -2.29 3.99
C LEU A 212 -14.62 -3.75 4.19
N GLN A 213 -14.40 -4.13 5.42
CA GLN A 213 -14.10 -5.50 5.80
C GLN A 213 -15.24 -6.04 6.65
N VAL A 214 -15.64 -7.27 6.36
CA VAL A 214 -16.62 -8.00 7.15
C VAL A 214 -15.91 -9.11 7.90
N GLY A 215 -16.00 -9.09 9.23
CA GLY A 215 -15.34 -10.04 10.11
C GLY A 215 -15.93 -9.99 11.51
N LYS A 216 -15.12 -10.36 12.53
CA LYS A 216 -15.53 -10.43 13.94
C LYS A 216 -16.20 -9.13 14.46
N HIS A 217 -15.69 -7.98 14.06
CA HIS A 217 -16.14 -6.67 14.51
C HIS A 217 -17.13 -5.98 13.54
N ALA A 218 -17.58 -6.71 12.51
CA ALA A 218 -18.50 -6.17 11.52
C ALA A 218 -19.83 -5.76 12.14
N GLY A 219 -20.37 -4.64 11.64
CA GLY A 219 -21.72 -4.17 11.95
C GLY A 219 -22.69 -4.44 10.80
N VAL A 220 -23.98 -4.48 11.11
CA VAL A 220 -25.08 -4.70 10.12
C VAL A 220 -24.98 -3.71 8.95
N HIS A 221 -24.71 -2.43 9.24
CA HIS A 221 -24.65 -1.39 8.20
C HIS A 221 -23.54 -1.61 7.19
N GLY A 222 -22.30 -1.94 7.65
CA GLY A 222 -21.18 -2.22 6.77
C GLY A 222 -21.40 -3.47 5.92
N MET A 223 -21.92 -4.53 6.54
CA MET A 223 -22.28 -5.76 5.85
C MET A 223 -23.36 -5.52 4.79
N ASN A 224 -24.43 -4.82 5.12
CA ASN A 224 -25.50 -4.50 4.17
C ASN A 224 -25.03 -3.59 3.04
N ALA A 225 -24.11 -2.65 3.31
CA ALA A 225 -23.50 -1.84 2.26
C ALA A 225 -22.70 -2.68 1.27
N MET A 226 -21.90 -3.64 1.75
CA MET A 226 -21.19 -4.58 0.88
C MET A 226 -22.15 -5.45 0.07
N LEU A 227 -23.21 -5.97 0.67
CA LEU A 227 -24.24 -6.74 -0.03
C LEU A 227 -24.98 -5.90 -1.08
N ALA A 228 -25.23 -4.62 -0.78
CA ALA A 228 -25.88 -3.69 -1.71
C ALA A 228 -25.03 -3.39 -2.96
N GLU A 229 -23.69 -3.43 -2.87
CA GLU A 229 -22.80 -3.34 -4.04
C GLU A 229 -23.04 -4.47 -5.05
N TYR A 230 -23.58 -5.59 -4.57
CA TYR A 230 -23.96 -6.75 -5.37
C TYR A 230 -25.49 -6.84 -5.60
N GLY A 231 -26.24 -5.75 -5.33
CA GLY A 231 -27.68 -5.70 -5.51
C GLY A 231 -28.49 -6.51 -4.50
N VAL A 232 -27.85 -7.07 -3.47
CA VAL A 232 -28.48 -7.90 -2.43
C VAL A 232 -29.00 -6.99 -1.31
N LYS A 233 -30.30 -7.08 -1.01
CA LYS A 233 -30.97 -6.25 0.01
C LYS A 233 -31.73 -7.17 0.98
N PRO A 234 -31.07 -7.67 2.01
CA PRO A 234 -31.71 -8.49 3.03
C PRO A 234 -32.69 -7.68 3.88
N THR A 235 -33.70 -8.32 4.43
CA THR A 235 -34.54 -7.74 5.49
C THR A 235 -33.72 -7.54 6.78
N GLU A 236 -34.26 -6.83 7.77
CA GLU A 236 -33.60 -6.64 9.07
C GLU A 236 -33.33 -7.98 9.78
N GLU A 237 -34.30 -8.89 9.72
CA GLU A 237 -34.17 -10.23 10.30
C GLU A 237 -33.10 -11.05 9.58
N GLN A 238 -33.10 -11.06 8.25
CA GLN A 238 -32.09 -11.71 7.42
C GLN A 238 -30.71 -11.12 7.65
N SER A 239 -30.60 -9.78 7.76
CA SER A 239 -29.35 -9.09 8.05
C SER A 239 -28.75 -9.53 9.39
N THR A 240 -29.59 -9.72 10.41
CA THR A 240 -29.14 -10.21 11.71
C THR A 240 -28.61 -11.65 11.60
N GLN A 241 -29.34 -12.53 10.94
CA GLN A 241 -28.92 -13.93 10.74
C GLN A 241 -27.64 -14.04 9.92
N ILE A 242 -27.47 -13.22 8.88
CA ILE A 242 -26.25 -13.17 8.08
C ILE A 242 -25.09 -12.72 8.96
N LEU A 243 -25.27 -11.64 9.73
CA LEU A 243 -24.23 -11.11 10.62
C LEU A 243 -23.78 -12.11 11.67
N ASP A 244 -24.70 -12.86 12.27
CA ASP A 244 -24.37 -13.88 13.26
C ASP A 244 -23.49 -15.00 12.65
N LYS A 245 -23.82 -15.46 11.44
CA LYS A 245 -22.96 -16.43 10.72
C LYS A 245 -21.59 -15.86 10.39
N VAL A 246 -21.53 -14.59 9.96
CA VAL A 246 -20.28 -13.87 9.69
C VAL A 246 -19.40 -13.80 10.94
N LYS A 247 -19.97 -13.44 12.09
CA LYS A 247 -19.23 -13.36 13.37
C LYS A 247 -18.69 -14.70 13.82
N ILE A 248 -19.46 -15.79 13.67
CA ILE A 248 -18.99 -17.16 13.98
C ILE A 248 -17.74 -17.51 13.19
N ILE A 249 -17.70 -17.17 11.89
CA ILE A 249 -16.54 -17.43 11.03
C ILE A 249 -15.37 -16.49 11.42
N GLY A 250 -15.67 -15.22 11.70
CA GLY A 250 -14.71 -14.23 12.15
C GLY A 250 -14.04 -14.58 13.49
N ASP A 251 -14.79 -15.19 14.43
CA ASP A 251 -14.26 -15.68 15.70
C ASP A 251 -13.25 -16.84 15.55
N GLN A 252 -13.29 -17.56 14.44
CA GLN A 252 -12.29 -18.55 14.06
C GLN A 252 -11.01 -17.93 13.45
N GLY A 253 -10.89 -16.59 13.45
CA GLY A 253 -9.76 -15.87 12.89
C GLY A 253 -9.76 -15.76 11.35
N LYS A 254 -10.87 -16.17 10.71
CA LYS A 254 -11.00 -16.14 9.26
C LYS A 254 -11.60 -14.80 8.79
N GLN A 255 -10.92 -14.15 7.84
CA GLN A 255 -11.47 -13.02 7.11
C GLN A 255 -12.38 -13.53 5.99
N LEU A 256 -13.63 -13.05 5.96
CA LEU A 256 -14.55 -13.43 4.89
C LEU A 256 -14.26 -12.65 3.61
N THR A 257 -14.36 -13.38 2.50
CA THR A 257 -14.39 -12.78 1.16
C THR A 257 -15.81 -12.34 0.81
N ASP A 258 -15.95 -11.43 -0.16
CA ASP A 258 -17.26 -10.99 -0.65
C ASP A 258 -18.10 -12.18 -1.16
N VAL A 259 -17.43 -13.17 -1.79
CA VAL A 259 -18.10 -14.40 -2.29
C VAL A 259 -18.64 -15.25 -1.14
N GLU A 260 -17.90 -15.36 -0.04
CA GLU A 260 -18.37 -16.08 1.14
C GLU A 260 -19.54 -15.33 1.82
N LEU A 261 -19.46 -14.00 1.88
CA LEU A 261 -20.55 -13.17 2.39
C LEU A 261 -21.82 -13.34 1.53
N LEU A 262 -21.69 -13.29 0.21
CA LEU A 262 -22.80 -13.53 -0.72
C LEU A 262 -23.37 -14.94 -0.60
N SER A 263 -22.52 -15.96 -0.40
CA SER A 263 -22.96 -17.33 -0.17
C SER A 263 -23.79 -17.48 1.12
N ILE A 264 -23.34 -16.82 2.20
CA ILE A 264 -24.08 -16.78 3.47
C ILE A 264 -25.42 -16.06 3.29
N ALA A 265 -25.41 -14.91 2.59
CA ALA A 265 -26.63 -14.16 2.31
C ALA A 265 -27.64 -15.00 1.49
N SER A 266 -27.17 -15.67 0.43
CA SER A 266 -27.98 -16.58 -0.40
C SER A 266 -28.63 -17.71 0.43
N GLU A 267 -27.85 -18.32 1.31
CA GLU A 267 -28.34 -19.39 2.20
C GLU A 267 -29.45 -18.88 3.12
N VAL A 268 -29.27 -17.70 3.75
CA VAL A 268 -30.26 -17.12 4.68
C VAL A 268 -31.51 -16.64 3.95
N MET A 269 -31.33 -16.03 2.77
CA MET A 269 -32.44 -15.48 1.99
C MET A 269 -33.22 -16.56 1.22
N GLY A 270 -32.67 -17.77 1.10
CA GLY A 270 -33.28 -18.85 0.31
C GLY A 270 -33.24 -18.62 -1.20
N GLU A 271 -32.45 -17.64 -1.66
CA GLU A 271 -32.31 -17.31 -3.06
C GLU A 271 -31.30 -18.22 -3.75
N LYS A 272 -31.77 -18.98 -4.75
CA LYS A 272 -30.89 -19.88 -5.54
C LYS A 272 -29.98 -19.12 -6.52
N ASP A 273 -30.26 -17.87 -6.80
CA ASP A 273 -29.63 -17.08 -7.85
C ASP A 273 -28.25 -16.46 -7.48
N LEU A 274 -27.86 -16.50 -6.21
CA LEU A 274 -26.55 -16.01 -5.74
C LEU A 274 -25.49 -17.11 -5.60
N LYS A 275 -25.71 -18.28 -6.21
CA LYS A 275 -24.75 -19.39 -6.18
C LYS A 275 -23.46 -19.01 -6.91
N ARG A 276 -22.37 -19.62 -6.45
CA ARG A 276 -21.10 -19.61 -7.21
C ARG A 276 -21.37 -20.14 -8.61
N ILE A 277 -21.16 -19.26 -9.62
CA ILE A 277 -21.34 -19.62 -11.02
C ILE A 277 -20.27 -20.63 -11.42
N VAL A 278 -19.04 -20.44 -10.93
CA VAL A 278 -17.89 -21.30 -11.18
C VAL A 278 -17.43 -21.98 -9.89
N GLN A 279 -17.44 -23.30 -9.85
CA GLN A 279 -16.98 -24.10 -8.71
C GLN A 279 -15.83 -25.00 -9.12
N LEU A 280 -14.77 -25.04 -8.33
CA LEU A 280 -13.66 -26.01 -8.51
C LEU A 280 -14.11 -27.38 -8.00
N THR A 281 -14.23 -28.37 -8.89
CA THR A 281 -14.65 -29.73 -8.56
C THR A 281 -13.50 -30.73 -8.69
N GLY A 282 -12.41 -30.37 -9.36
CA GLY A 282 -11.22 -31.20 -9.47
C GLY A 282 -10.00 -30.38 -9.86
N PHE A 283 -8.85 -30.70 -9.25
CA PHE A 283 -7.59 -30.05 -9.53
C PHE A 283 -6.42 -30.99 -9.29
N SER A 284 -5.49 -31.02 -10.22
CA SER A 284 -4.18 -31.63 -10.04
C SER A 284 -3.12 -30.87 -10.83
N VAL A 285 -1.89 -30.87 -10.31
CA VAL A 285 -0.75 -30.28 -10.98
C VAL A 285 0.44 -31.23 -10.87
N SER A 286 1.18 -31.37 -11.95
CA SER A 286 2.45 -32.08 -12.00
C SER A 286 3.57 -31.11 -12.31
N THR A 287 4.63 -31.14 -11.50
CA THR A 287 5.80 -30.30 -11.65
C THR A 287 7.04 -31.02 -11.14
N GLY A 288 8.21 -30.73 -11.67
CA GLY A 288 9.47 -31.35 -11.25
C GLY A 288 10.65 -30.86 -12.10
N ILE A 289 11.86 -31.24 -11.67
CA ILE A 289 13.08 -30.91 -12.41
C ILE A 289 13.08 -31.66 -13.76
N GLY A 290 13.23 -30.93 -14.86
CA GLY A 290 13.27 -31.48 -16.21
C GLY A 290 11.90 -31.87 -16.79
N THR A 291 10.79 -31.52 -16.10
CA THR A 291 9.43 -31.71 -16.62
C THR A 291 8.76 -30.38 -16.84
N MET A 292 7.97 -30.26 -17.90
CA MET A 292 7.13 -29.08 -18.12
C MET A 292 5.96 -29.12 -17.15
N PRO A 293 5.75 -28.07 -16.33
CA PRO A 293 4.60 -28.01 -15.43
C PRO A 293 3.29 -28.15 -16.21
N TYR A 294 2.42 -29.03 -15.73
CA TYR A 294 1.15 -29.37 -16.35
C TYR A 294 0.04 -29.36 -15.31
N ALA A 295 -1.11 -28.81 -15.64
CA ALA A 295 -2.28 -28.77 -14.76
C ALA A 295 -3.52 -29.37 -15.42
N PHE A 296 -4.31 -30.05 -14.60
CA PHE A 296 -5.68 -30.48 -14.86
C PHE A 296 -6.61 -29.71 -13.94
N VAL A 297 -7.64 -29.10 -14.51
CA VAL A 297 -8.67 -28.36 -13.76
C VAL A 297 -10.04 -28.84 -14.20
N LYS A 298 -10.91 -29.13 -13.23
CA LYS A 298 -12.32 -29.43 -13.47
C LYS A 298 -13.17 -28.37 -12.77
N LEU A 299 -13.97 -27.64 -13.52
CA LEU A 299 -14.88 -26.63 -13.04
C LEU A 299 -16.32 -27.06 -13.31
N ASN A 300 -17.19 -26.86 -12.33
CA ASN A 300 -18.63 -26.87 -12.57
C ASN A 300 -19.09 -25.43 -12.82
N ILE A 301 -19.72 -25.18 -13.96
CA ILE A 301 -20.21 -23.87 -14.39
C ILE A 301 -21.70 -24.00 -14.68
N ASP A 302 -22.54 -23.33 -13.92
CA ASP A 302 -24.01 -23.39 -14.03
C ASP A 302 -24.59 -24.82 -14.04
N GLY A 303 -23.93 -25.75 -13.31
CA GLY A 303 -24.36 -27.15 -13.22
C GLY A 303 -23.71 -28.07 -14.23
N GLU A 304 -22.97 -27.57 -15.20
CA GLU A 304 -22.24 -28.37 -16.20
C GLU A 304 -20.73 -28.49 -15.84
N ASP A 305 -20.19 -29.70 -16.00
CA ASP A 305 -18.80 -29.98 -15.74
C ASP A 305 -17.93 -29.69 -16.98
N HIS A 306 -16.94 -28.84 -16.78
CA HIS A 306 -15.93 -28.48 -17.80
C HIS A 306 -14.54 -28.88 -17.35
N VAL A 307 -13.76 -29.43 -18.29
CA VAL A 307 -12.38 -29.87 -18.04
C VAL A 307 -11.43 -29.08 -18.91
N GLY A 308 -10.36 -28.59 -18.29
CA GLY A 308 -9.25 -27.91 -18.96
C GLY A 308 -7.91 -28.46 -18.52
N THR A 309 -6.99 -28.51 -19.46
CA THR A 309 -5.60 -28.91 -19.19
C THR A 309 -4.68 -27.99 -19.95
N ASP A 310 -3.57 -27.60 -19.30
CA ASP A 310 -2.53 -26.81 -19.97
C ASP A 310 -1.17 -26.93 -19.29
N TYR A 311 -0.16 -26.44 -19.98
CA TYR A 311 1.20 -26.27 -19.51
C TYR A 311 1.45 -24.85 -19.09
N GLY A 312 2.53 -24.63 -18.33
CA GLY A 312 2.94 -23.29 -17.90
C GLY A 312 4.41 -23.21 -17.52
N ALA A 313 4.89 -22.00 -17.25
CA ALA A 313 6.25 -21.76 -16.76
C ALA A 313 6.46 -22.31 -15.34
N GLY A 314 5.36 -22.46 -14.59
CA GLY A 314 5.31 -23.03 -13.25
C GLY A 314 3.95 -23.66 -12.96
N PRO A 315 3.78 -24.30 -11.78
CA PRO A 315 2.54 -25.02 -11.44
C PRO A 315 1.32 -24.06 -11.36
N VAL A 316 1.50 -22.87 -10.84
CA VAL A 316 0.44 -21.85 -10.79
C VAL A 316 0.07 -21.40 -12.20
N ASP A 317 1.05 -21.07 -13.05
CA ASP A 317 0.83 -20.63 -14.43
C ASP A 317 0.12 -21.69 -15.26
N ALA A 318 0.50 -22.95 -15.13
CA ALA A 318 -0.17 -24.10 -15.79
C ALA A 318 -1.66 -24.18 -15.37
N ALA A 319 -1.95 -24.03 -14.07
CA ALA A 319 -3.31 -24.05 -13.56
C ALA A 319 -4.14 -22.87 -14.08
N LEU A 320 -3.56 -21.69 -14.14
CA LEU A 320 -4.22 -20.48 -14.66
C LEU A 320 -4.53 -20.59 -16.14
N ASN A 321 -3.59 -21.12 -16.94
CA ASN A 321 -3.80 -21.40 -18.36
C ASN A 321 -4.92 -22.41 -18.59
N ALA A 322 -4.97 -23.47 -17.77
CA ALA A 322 -6.05 -24.47 -17.83
C ALA A 322 -7.42 -23.85 -17.48
N ILE A 323 -7.50 -22.99 -16.44
CA ILE A 323 -8.72 -22.25 -16.10
C ILE A 323 -9.14 -21.33 -17.24
N GLN A 324 -8.20 -20.60 -17.82
CA GLN A 324 -8.48 -19.66 -18.91
C GLN A 324 -9.02 -20.36 -20.17
N LYS A 325 -8.56 -21.57 -20.46
CA LYS A 325 -9.13 -22.39 -21.56
C LYS A 325 -10.60 -22.72 -21.34
N ILE A 326 -11.01 -22.96 -20.09
CA ILE A 326 -12.41 -23.23 -19.77
C ILE A 326 -13.22 -21.94 -19.80
N THR A 327 -12.73 -20.89 -19.11
CA THR A 327 -13.47 -19.66 -18.88
C THR A 327 -13.35 -18.64 -20.00
N GLY A 328 -12.36 -18.75 -20.88
CA GLY A 328 -12.14 -17.84 -22.02
C GLY A 328 -13.31 -17.78 -23.00
N LYS A 329 -14.16 -18.79 -23.00
CA LYS A 329 -15.43 -18.80 -23.75
C LYS A 329 -16.54 -17.98 -23.05
N LEU A 330 -16.42 -17.75 -21.74
CA LEU A 330 -17.42 -17.08 -20.91
C LEU A 330 -17.08 -15.59 -20.71
N SER A 331 -15.80 -15.27 -20.61
CA SER A 331 -15.31 -13.89 -20.61
C SER A 331 -13.79 -13.89 -20.76
N GLU A 332 -13.26 -12.95 -21.58
CA GLU A 332 -11.82 -12.73 -21.67
C GLU A 332 -11.32 -12.08 -20.36
N ILE A 333 -10.94 -12.91 -19.39
CA ILE A 333 -10.41 -12.46 -18.12
C ILE A 333 -8.88 -12.52 -18.17
N ARG A 334 -8.22 -11.41 -17.83
CA ARG A 334 -6.76 -11.31 -17.77
C ARG A 334 -6.30 -11.05 -16.35
N ILE A 335 -5.32 -11.79 -15.88
CA ILE A 335 -4.67 -11.52 -14.61
C ILE A 335 -3.77 -10.30 -14.78
N LYS A 336 -4.02 -9.24 -14.01
CA LYS A 336 -3.24 -7.98 -14.03
C LYS A 336 -2.21 -7.93 -12.92
N ASP A 337 -2.51 -8.54 -11.79
CA ASP A 337 -1.62 -8.55 -10.63
C ASP A 337 -1.78 -9.85 -9.87
N TYR A 338 -0.66 -10.40 -9.40
CA TYR A 338 -0.60 -11.60 -8.58
C TYR A 338 0.37 -11.34 -7.44
N GLY A 339 -0.08 -11.52 -6.22
CA GLY A 339 0.72 -11.36 -5.00
C GLY A 339 0.61 -12.59 -4.12
N LEU A 340 1.74 -13.01 -3.57
CA LEU A 340 1.85 -14.09 -2.60
C LEU A 340 2.53 -13.56 -1.35
N ALA A 341 1.96 -13.82 -0.18
CA ALA A 341 2.53 -13.47 1.10
C ALA A 341 2.42 -14.66 2.06
N SER A 342 3.45 -14.91 2.88
CA SER A 342 3.36 -15.84 4.00
C SER A 342 2.74 -15.14 5.20
N ILE A 343 1.74 -15.76 5.83
CA ILE A 343 1.06 -15.22 7.02
C ILE A 343 1.69 -15.77 8.30
N SER A 344 2.15 -17.01 8.27
CA SER A 344 2.77 -17.70 9.42
C SER A 344 4.13 -18.25 9.04
N GLY A 345 4.95 -18.62 10.03
CA GLY A 345 6.24 -19.29 9.82
C GLY A 345 6.12 -20.81 9.85
N GLY A 346 7.17 -21.48 9.34
CA GLY A 346 7.28 -22.96 9.37
C GLY A 346 6.98 -23.62 8.03
N SER A 347 7.16 -24.96 7.98
CA SER A 347 6.93 -25.76 6.76
C SER A 347 5.45 -25.90 6.37
N ASN A 348 4.55 -25.62 7.30
CA ASN A 348 3.09 -25.60 7.15
C ASN A 348 2.53 -24.17 7.21
N ALA A 349 3.34 -23.18 6.80
CA ALA A 349 2.94 -21.78 6.82
C ALA A 349 1.70 -21.56 5.95
N LEU A 350 0.75 -20.79 6.49
CA LEU A 350 -0.37 -20.28 5.70
C LEU A 350 0.13 -19.24 4.72
N CYS A 351 -0.27 -19.33 3.48
CA CYS A 351 -0.05 -18.33 2.45
C CYS A 351 -1.34 -17.56 2.14
N GLU A 352 -1.22 -16.25 1.95
CA GLU A 352 -2.25 -15.41 1.34
C GLU A 352 -1.90 -15.18 -0.12
N VAL A 353 -2.84 -15.46 -1.00
CA VAL A 353 -2.75 -15.13 -2.41
C VAL A 353 -3.76 -14.04 -2.73
N THR A 354 -3.27 -12.95 -3.32
CA THR A 354 -4.11 -11.87 -3.85
C THR A 354 -4.01 -11.84 -5.37
N VAL A 355 -5.15 -11.86 -6.06
CA VAL A 355 -5.22 -11.79 -7.53
C VAL A 355 -6.05 -10.58 -7.93
N LYS A 356 -5.57 -9.81 -8.91
CA LYS A 356 -6.38 -8.80 -9.61
C LYS A 356 -6.62 -9.25 -11.03
N VAL A 357 -7.86 -9.26 -11.43
CA VAL A 357 -8.27 -9.63 -12.79
C VAL A 357 -9.02 -8.48 -13.45
N GLU A 358 -8.95 -8.43 -14.77
CA GLU A 358 -9.65 -7.47 -15.63
C GLU A 358 -10.34 -8.22 -16.74
N ASP A 359 -11.62 -7.89 -17.02
CA ASP A 359 -12.35 -8.45 -18.13
C ASP A 359 -12.16 -7.62 -19.42
N ALA A 360 -12.73 -8.10 -20.54
CA ALA A 360 -12.67 -7.43 -21.83
C ALA A 360 -13.32 -6.03 -21.84
N LEU A 361 -14.22 -5.75 -20.89
CA LEU A 361 -14.90 -4.46 -20.74
C LEU A 361 -14.13 -3.48 -19.84
N GLY A 362 -12.96 -3.89 -19.30
CA GLY A 362 -12.14 -3.09 -18.39
C GLY A 362 -12.60 -3.12 -16.93
N ASN A 363 -13.56 -3.97 -16.56
CA ASN A 363 -13.94 -4.15 -15.17
C ASN A 363 -12.83 -4.85 -14.40
N LYS A 364 -12.38 -4.23 -13.30
CA LYS A 364 -11.32 -4.75 -12.44
C LYS A 364 -11.90 -5.27 -11.13
N VAL A 365 -11.51 -6.47 -10.75
CA VAL A 365 -11.81 -7.03 -9.42
C VAL A 365 -10.55 -7.61 -8.79
N SER A 366 -10.54 -7.62 -7.46
CA SER A 366 -9.50 -8.27 -6.68
C SER A 366 -10.12 -9.36 -5.82
N ALA A 367 -9.46 -10.50 -5.69
CA ALA A 367 -9.85 -11.54 -4.77
C ALA A 367 -8.64 -12.00 -3.97
N LYS A 368 -8.89 -12.51 -2.76
CA LYS A 368 -7.90 -13.07 -1.87
C LYS A 368 -8.31 -14.48 -1.45
N SER A 369 -7.33 -15.35 -1.26
CA SER A 369 -7.53 -16.67 -0.67
C SER A 369 -6.37 -16.97 0.28
N VAL A 370 -6.67 -17.75 1.34
CA VAL A 370 -5.68 -18.16 2.34
C VAL A 370 -5.71 -19.69 2.42
N GLY A 371 -4.55 -20.32 2.50
CA GLY A 371 -4.42 -21.77 2.62
C GLY A 371 -2.98 -22.21 2.83
N GLU A 372 -2.79 -23.50 3.07
CA GLU A 372 -1.46 -24.11 3.30
C GLU A 372 -0.73 -24.41 1.97
N ASP A 373 -1.45 -24.79 0.92
CA ASP A 373 -0.90 -25.09 -0.39
C ASP A 373 -1.00 -23.88 -1.33
N ILE A 374 0.14 -23.38 -1.75
CA ILE A 374 0.27 -22.18 -2.59
C ILE A 374 -0.50 -22.32 -3.90
N VAL A 375 -0.42 -23.50 -4.56
CA VAL A 375 -1.01 -23.69 -5.88
C VAL A 375 -2.52 -23.76 -5.79
N THR A 376 -3.04 -24.55 -4.86
CA THR A 376 -4.47 -24.66 -4.58
C THR A 376 -5.06 -23.32 -4.14
N THR A 377 -4.34 -22.58 -3.30
CA THR A 377 -4.76 -21.24 -2.83
C THR A 377 -4.82 -20.24 -3.97
N SER A 378 -3.85 -20.31 -4.89
CA SER A 378 -3.83 -19.46 -6.09
C SER A 378 -5.02 -19.75 -7.01
N VAL A 379 -5.30 -21.02 -7.26
CA VAL A 379 -6.46 -21.43 -8.06
C VAL A 379 -7.76 -20.95 -7.45
N LYS A 380 -7.94 -21.10 -6.13
CA LYS A 380 -9.12 -20.62 -5.41
C LYS A 380 -9.28 -19.09 -5.55
N ALA A 381 -8.20 -18.31 -5.36
CA ALA A 381 -8.24 -16.87 -5.50
C ALA A 381 -8.66 -16.42 -6.91
N VAL A 382 -8.19 -17.10 -7.95
CA VAL A 382 -8.57 -16.81 -9.34
C VAL A 382 -10.03 -17.15 -9.60
N ILE A 383 -10.52 -18.28 -9.13
CA ILE A 383 -11.93 -18.68 -9.28
C ILE A 383 -12.86 -17.69 -8.56
N ASP A 384 -12.47 -17.26 -7.36
CA ASP A 384 -13.22 -16.24 -6.62
C ASP A 384 -13.25 -14.90 -7.39
N ALA A 385 -12.14 -14.50 -8.02
CA ALA A 385 -12.11 -13.31 -8.86
C ALA A 385 -13.01 -13.44 -10.11
N ILE A 386 -13.02 -14.61 -10.75
CA ILE A 386 -13.91 -14.92 -11.87
C ILE A 386 -15.37 -14.82 -11.45
N ASN A 387 -15.75 -15.44 -10.34
CA ASN A 387 -17.12 -15.39 -9.81
C ASN A 387 -17.56 -13.93 -9.54
N ARG A 388 -16.68 -13.08 -8.98
CA ARG A 388 -16.97 -11.66 -8.76
C ARG A 388 -17.24 -10.89 -10.07
N ILE A 389 -16.47 -11.14 -11.11
CA ILE A 389 -16.70 -10.51 -12.44
C ILE A 389 -18.03 -10.97 -13.02
N MET A 390 -18.31 -12.26 -12.97
CA MET A 390 -19.54 -12.83 -13.53
C MET A 390 -20.77 -12.32 -12.81
N LEU A 391 -20.73 -12.26 -11.47
CA LEU A 391 -21.80 -11.66 -10.67
C LEU A 391 -22.07 -10.20 -11.03
N LYS A 392 -21.00 -9.39 -11.19
CA LYS A 392 -21.16 -7.98 -11.63
C LYS A 392 -21.82 -7.88 -13.02
N LYS A 393 -21.46 -8.74 -13.95
CA LYS A 393 -22.10 -8.77 -15.28
C LYS A 393 -23.59 -9.09 -15.18
N MET A 394 -23.95 -10.15 -14.48
CA MET A 394 -25.36 -10.56 -14.30
C MET A 394 -26.21 -9.47 -13.67
N LEU A 395 -25.66 -8.74 -12.68
CA LEU A 395 -26.35 -7.67 -11.99
C LEU A 395 -26.54 -6.43 -12.87
N ASN A 396 -25.55 -6.09 -13.69
CA ASN A 396 -25.65 -4.99 -14.65
C ASN A 396 -26.70 -5.30 -15.74
N GLU A 397 -26.79 -6.55 -16.20
CA GLU A 397 -27.81 -6.99 -17.18
C GLU A 397 -29.22 -6.96 -16.60
N LYS A 398 -29.41 -7.28 -15.31
CA LYS A 398 -30.69 -7.19 -14.60
C LYS A 398 -31.14 -5.74 -14.32
N GLN A 399 -30.25 -4.74 -14.34
CA GLN A 399 -30.59 -3.33 -14.15
C GLN A 399 -30.94 -2.60 -15.47
N VAL A 400 -30.64 -3.19 -16.61
CA VAL A 400 -30.90 -2.63 -17.94
C VAL A 400 -32.23 -3.16 -18.53
N ASN A 401 -32.77 -4.23 -17.99
CA ASN A 401 -34.09 -4.79 -18.30
C ASN A 401 -35.11 -4.46 -17.20
#